data_ba4309abb72789f5e682fa2dba08b072
#
_entry.id   ba4309abb72789f5e682fa2dba08b072
#
_cell.length_a   1.000
_cell.length_b   1.000
_cell.length_c   1.000
_cell.angle_alpha   90.00
_cell.angle_beta   90.00
_cell.angle_gamma   90.00
#
_symmetry.space_group_name_H-M   'P 1'
#
loop_
_entity.id
_entity.type
_entity.pdbx_description
1 polymer ?
#
loop_
_entity_poly.entity_id
_entity_poly.type
_entity_poly.pdbx_seq_one_letter_code
_entity_poly.pdbx_strand_id
1 'polypeptide(L)'
;MTRRAVLSVFLLSGLMGAGCSGRQPDSPTPSAPPGPSKTPAPHPSNRVASIREQHLLNVGLTTHEGRSVRFYDDLVKGKVVAINFMFTTCGNSCPLSTVHLAEAQKQLGERAGRDITFLSITLDPDHDTPRVLQEYAKAYGVGPGWYFLTGNKDDIERLRRKLGVYDLDPIVDADRNQHAGIVVLGNEPRGRWKAISGLSKPVRIRQAMERTILPPTKWPRGAAVVNEVPYEVRDVVEPVDLSALPPRD
;
A
#
# COMPACT_ATOMS: atom_id res chain seq x y z
N MET A 1 33.72 50.58 15.30
CA MET A 1 33.11 51.86 15.77
C MET A 1 31.99 51.48 16.73
N THR A 2 32.29 51.52 17.93
CA THR A 2 31.84 52.37 19.06
C THR A 2 30.41 52.12 19.55
N ARG A 3 30.28 51.40 20.69
CA ARG A 3 29.93 51.96 22.04
C ARG A 3 28.41 52.23 22.20
N ARG A 4 27.70 51.97 23.27
CA ARG A 4 27.99 51.94 24.72
C ARG A 4 26.83 51.26 25.47
N ALA A 5 27.17 50.68 26.58
CA ALA A 5 26.32 50.25 27.68
C ALA A 5 25.82 51.47 28.50
N VAL A 6 24.68 51.32 29.20
CA VAL A 6 24.39 52.08 30.42
C VAL A 6 23.73 51.17 31.45
N LEU A 7 24.41 51.07 32.54
CA LEU A 7 24.05 50.46 33.83
C LEU A 7 23.34 51.57 34.65
N SER A 8 22.31 51.22 35.41
CA SER A 8 21.93 52.05 36.58
C SER A 8 21.31 51.17 37.66
N VAL A 9 22.04 51.14 38.74
CA VAL A 9 21.72 50.63 40.06
C VAL A 9 21.04 51.77 40.85
N PHE A 10 19.99 51.46 41.61
CA PHE A 10 19.68 52.22 42.84
C PHE A 10 19.21 51.32 43.96
N LEU A 11 19.84 51.60 45.08
CA LEU A 11 19.76 50.94 46.38
C LEU A 11 18.75 51.69 47.30
N LEU A 12 18.33 50.94 48.33
CA LEU A 12 18.07 51.24 49.75
C LEU A 12 16.71 51.81 50.14
N SER A 13 16.19 51.17 51.09
CA SER A 13 15.91 51.46 52.55
C SER A 13 14.47 51.07 52.88
N GLY A 14 14.18 50.25 53.68
CA GLY A 14 14.06 49.82 55.05
C GLY A 14 13.08 50.72 55.90
N LEU A 15 12.04 50.07 56.47
CA LEU A 15 11.63 50.40 57.85
C LEU A 15 10.70 49.28 58.40
N MET A 16 10.99 48.90 59.66
CA MET A 16 10.23 48.06 60.53
C MET A 16 8.91 48.67 60.95
N GLY A 17 7.85 47.89 61.09
CA GLY A 17 6.61 48.28 61.80
C GLY A 17 5.93 47.01 62.31
N ALA A 18 6.02 46.77 63.60
CA ALA A 18 5.31 45.70 64.34
C ALA A 18 3.88 46.17 64.63
N GLY A 19 2.96 45.13 64.63
CA GLY A 19 1.80 45.30 65.43
C GLY A 19 0.48 44.69 64.97
N CYS A 20 -0.07 43.84 65.75
CA CYS A 20 -1.47 43.47 66.00
C CYS A 20 -2.04 42.27 65.23
N SER A 21 -2.14 41.23 66.02
CA SER A 21 -3.08 40.08 65.85
C SER A 21 -4.51 40.55 65.65
N GLY A 22 -5.08 40.16 64.49
CA GLY A 22 -6.50 40.15 64.22
C GLY A 22 -6.87 38.85 63.60
N ARG A 23 -7.50 37.98 64.35
CA ARG A 23 -8.03 36.68 63.88
C ARG A 23 -9.25 36.97 63.03
N GLN A 24 -9.14 36.83 61.70
CA GLN A 24 -10.25 36.88 60.80
C GLN A 24 -10.86 35.45 60.64
N PRO A 25 -12.18 35.35 60.52
CA PRO A 25 -12.83 34.04 60.32
C PRO A 25 -12.59 33.51 58.91
N ASP A 26 -12.39 32.22 58.84
CA ASP A 26 -12.15 31.43 57.62
C ASP A 26 -13.28 31.63 56.58
N SER A 27 -12.95 32.31 55.49
CA SER A 27 -13.77 32.30 54.28
C SER A 27 -13.60 30.97 53.55
N PRO A 28 -14.63 30.36 53.03
CA PRO A 28 -14.50 29.10 52.28
C PRO A 28 -13.71 29.36 50.98
N THR A 29 -12.61 28.65 50.81
CA THR A 29 -11.82 28.62 49.61
C THR A 29 -12.68 28.17 48.43
N PRO A 30 -12.77 28.90 47.30
CA PRO A 30 -13.46 28.42 46.10
C PRO A 30 -12.79 27.15 45.59
N SER A 31 -13.54 26.10 45.44
CA SER A 31 -13.08 24.86 44.79
C SER A 31 -12.54 25.18 43.42
N ALA A 32 -11.31 24.78 43.14
CA ALA A 32 -10.70 24.91 41.83
C ALA A 32 -11.59 24.19 40.78
N PRO A 33 -11.74 24.74 39.55
CA PRO A 33 -12.49 24.08 38.50
C PRO A 33 -11.85 22.72 38.16
N PRO A 34 -12.64 21.70 37.85
CA PRO A 34 -12.11 20.39 37.50
C PRO A 34 -11.16 20.56 36.29
N GLY A 35 -9.94 20.10 36.46
CA GLY A 35 -8.94 20.14 35.38
C GLY A 35 -9.45 19.40 34.15
N PRO A 36 -8.94 19.74 32.96
CA PRO A 36 -9.39 19.13 31.73
C PRO A 36 -9.27 17.61 31.82
N SER A 37 -10.39 16.94 31.66
CA SER A 37 -10.48 15.48 31.63
C SER A 37 -9.49 14.97 30.57
N LYS A 38 -8.46 14.24 30.99
CA LYS A 38 -7.52 13.60 30.08
C LYS A 38 -8.29 12.51 29.37
N THR A 39 -8.76 12.80 28.17
CA THR A 39 -9.28 11.76 27.26
C THR A 39 -8.18 10.69 27.15
N PRO A 40 -8.47 9.42 27.40
CA PRO A 40 -7.48 8.36 27.28
C PRO A 40 -6.90 8.38 25.89
N ALA A 41 -5.57 8.38 25.78
CA ALA A 41 -4.91 8.28 24.48
C ALA A 41 -5.39 7.00 23.79
N PRO A 42 -5.73 7.05 22.48
CA PRO A 42 -6.22 5.86 21.77
C PRO A 42 -5.20 4.74 21.87
N HIS A 43 -5.69 3.53 22.09
CA HIS A 43 -4.88 2.31 22.21
C HIS A 43 -3.92 2.20 21.01
N PRO A 44 -2.68 1.71 21.18
CA PRO A 44 -1.71 1.58 20.06
C PRO A 44 -2.27 0.87 18.84
N SER A 45 -3.13 -0.14 19.02
CA SER A 45 -3.84 -0.85 17.96
C SER A 45 -4.75 0.06 17.12
N ASN A 46 -5.49 0.98 17.75
CA ASN A 46 -6.37 1.91 17.05
C ASN A 46 -5.56 2.98 16.28
N ARG A 47 -4.42 3.41 16.81
CA ARG A 47 -3.56 4.38 16.12
C ARG A 47 -2.95 3.78 14.84
N VAL A 48 -2.52 2.53 14.89
CA VAL A 48 -1.97 1.83 13.72
C VAL A 48 -3.05 1.59 12.66
N ALA A 49 -4.26 1.19 13.07
CA ALA A 49 -5.40 1.02 12.17
C ALA A 49 -5.76 2.34 11.46
N SER A 50 -5.88 3.44 12.21
CA SER A 50 -6.21 4.76 11.63
C SER A 50 -5.15 5.28 10.67
N ILE A 51 -3.86 5.03 10.93
CA ILE A 51 -2.77 5.39 10.01
C ILE A 51 -2.87 4.58 8.73
N ARG A 52 -3.19 3.28 8.80
CA ARG A 52 -3.37 2.42 7.62
C ARG A 52 -4.54 2.85 6.75
N GLU A 53 -5.69 3.16 7.35
CA GLU A 53 -6.86 3.66 6.65
C GLU A 53 -6.61 5.02 5.97
N GLN A 54 -5.81 5.88 6.56
CA GLN A 54 -5.42 7.17 5.97
C GLN A 54 -4.38 7.03 4.85
N HIS A 55 -3.56 5.97 4.86
CA HIS A 55 -2.50 5.77 3.89
C HIS A 55 -2.91 4.97 2.65
N LEU A 56 -3.92 4.11 2.75
CA LEU A 56 -4.44 3.37 1.60
C LEU A 56 -5.80 3.94 1.20
N LEU A 57 -5.89 4.40 -0.05
CA LEU A 57 -7.13 4.95 -0.60
C LEU A 57 -8.19 3.84 -0.70
N ASN A 58 -9.41 4.16 -0.29
CA ASN A 58 -10.54 3.25 -0.37
C ASN A 58 -11.43 3.59 -1.57
N VAL A 59 -10.83 3.60 -2.77
CA VAL A 59 -11.53 3.93 -4.03
C VAL A 59 -12.49 2.82 -4.46
N GLY A 60 -13.52 3.19 -5.21
CA GLY A 60 -14.43 2.23 -5.85
C GLY A 60 -13.79 1.66 -7.12
N LEU A 61 -13.82 0.34 -7.25
CA LEU A 61 -13.36 -0.40 -8.42
C LEU A 61 -14.41 -1.41 -8.86
N THR A 62 -14.28 -1.91 -10.08
CA THR A 62 -15.12 -3.00 -10.63
C THR A 62 -14.22 -4.16 -11.02
N THR A 63 -14.55 -5.37 -10.57
CA THR A 63 -13.81 -6.59 -10.94
C THR A 63 -14.15 -7.00 -12.37
N HIS A 64 -13.30 -7.83 -12.98
CA HIS A 64 -13.56 -8.46 -14.27
C HIS A 64 -14.83 -9.36 -14.27
N GLU A 65 -15.34 -9.72 -13.11
CA GLU A 65 -16.62 -10.42 -12.93
C GLU A 65 -17.83 -9.46 -12.86
N GLY A 66 -17.59 -8.13 -12.98
CA GLY A 66 -18.63 -7.11 -12.91
C GLY A 66 -19.06 -6.70 -11.49
N ARG A 67 -18.35 -7.15 -10.45
CA ARG A 67 -18.68 -6.80 -9.05
C ARG A 67 -18.07 -5.45 -8.67
N SER A 68 -18.87 -4.55 -8.10
CA SER A 68 -18.37 -3.32 -7.48
C SER A 68 -17.72 -3.65 -6.13
N VAL A 69 -16.53 -3.11 -5.88
CA VAL A 69 -15.73 -3.35 -4.68
C VAL A 69 -15.06 -2.08 -4.21
N ARG A 70 -14.75 -2.01 -2.91
CA ARG A 70 -13.92 -0.95 -2.31
C ARG A 70 -12.49 -1.49 -2.17
N PHE A 71 -11.53 -0.77 -2.70
CA PHE A 71 -10.15 -1.24 -2.76
C PHE A 71 -9.61 -1.67 -1.39
N TYR A 72 -9.68 -0.77 -0.40
CA TYR A 72 -9.14 -1.09 0.92
C TYR A 72 -10.04 -2.09 1.67
N ASP A 73 -11.33 -1.80 1.84
CA ASP A 73 -12.22 -2.58 2.69
C ASP A 73 -12.41 -4.01 2.19
N ASP A 74 -12.61 -4.19 0.87
CA ASP A 74 -12.97 -5.49 0.31
C ASP A 74 -11.77 -6.30 -0.16
N LEU A 75 -10.70 -5.62 -0.63
CA LEU A 75 -9.61 -6.31 -1.32
C LEU A 75 -8.32 -6.36 -0.51
N VAL A 76 -8.06 -5.42 0.41
CA VAL A 76 -6.76 -5.28 1.08
C VAL A 76 -6.82 -5.50 2.59
N LYS A 77 -7.84 -4.98 3.26
CA LYS A 77 -8.00 -5.02 4.73
C LYS A 77 -7.95 -6.45 5.25
N GLY A 78 -7.03 -6.70 6.16
CA GLY A 78 -6.85 -8.01 6.79
C GLY A 78 -6.18 -9.07 5.89
N LYS A 79 -5.72 -8.70 4.69
CA LYS A 79 -5.20 -9.66 3.70
C LYS A 79 -3.72 -9.48 3.39
N VAL A 80 -3.15 -10.52 2.78
CA VAL A 80 -1.90 -10.43 2.05
C VAL A 80 -2.24 -10.29 0.56
N VAL A 81 -1.62 -9.32 -0.10
CA VAL A 81 -1.94 -8.98 -1.49
C VAL A 81 -0.69 -8.88 -2.37
N ALA A 82 -0.86 -9.22 -3.64
CA ALA A 82 0.09 -8.93 -4.71
C ALA A 82 -0.62 -8.01 -5.71
N ILE A 83 -0.18 -6.77 -5.82
CA ILE A 83 -0.82 -5.73 -6.62
C ILE A 83 0.11 -5.33 -7.75
N ASN A 84 -0.39 -5.34 -8.98
CA ASN A 84 0.32 -4.75 -10.12
C ASN A 84 -0.61 -3.88 -10.95
N PHE A 85 -0.01 -2.95 -11.69
CA PHE A 85 -0.71 -2.12 -12.68
C PHE A 85 -0.38 -2.63 -14.07
N MET A 86 -1.39 -2.69 -14.93
CA MET A 86 -1.28 -3.23 -16.28
C MET A 86 -2.31 -2.58 -17.21
N PHE A 87 -2.30 -2.88 -18.47
CA PHE A 87 -3.40 -2.63 -19.40
C PHE A 87 -3.35 -3.66 -20.54
N THR A 88 -4.52 -4.04 -21.05
CA THR A 88 -4.63 -5.20 -21.95
C THR A 88 -3.99 -4.98 -23.31
N THR A 89 -3.93 -3.72 -23.78
CA THR A 89 -3.31 -3.34 -25.07
C THR A 89 -1.80 -3.09 -24.98
N CYS A 90 -1.17 -3.38 -23.84
CA CYS A 90 0.28 -3.27 -23.69
C CYS A 90 1.00 -4.30 -24.57
N GLY A 91 1.79 -3.83 -25.52
CA GLY A 91 2.56 -4.69 -26.41
C GLY A 91 3.94 -5.12 -25.88
N ASN A 92 4.27 -4.83 -24.63
CA ASN A 92 5.63 -4.96 -24.14
C ASN A 92 5.72 -5.80 -22.84
N SER A 93 5.78 -5.17 -21.69
CA SER A 93 6.12 -5.83 -20.41
C SER A 93 4.91 -6.43 -19.66
N CYS A 94 3.69 -5.94 -19.90
CA CYS A 94 2.50 -6.46 -19.22
C CYS A 94 2.21 -7.94 -19.54
N PRO A 95 2.24 -8.40 -20.81
CA PRO A 95 2.04 -9.80 -21.12
C PRO A 95 3.04 -10.70 -20.40
N LEU A 96 4.32 -10.38 -20.44
CA LEU A 96 5.36 -11.17 -19.78
C LEU A 96 5.20 -11.17 -18.24
N SER A 97 4.89 -10.04 -17.65
CA SER A 97 4.62 -9.94 -16.21
C SER A 97 3.40 -10.78 -15.81
N THR A 98 2.34 -10.77 -16.62
CA THR A 98 1.14 -11.56 -16.38
C THR A 98 1.44 -13.05 -16.45
N VAL A 99 2.19 -13.52 -17.46
CA VAL A 99 2.64 -14.91 -17.59
C VAL A 99 3.45 -15.34 -16.36
N HIS A 100 4.41 -14.52 -15.93
CA HIS A 100 5.23 -14.83 -14.75
C HIS A 100 4.42 -14.88 -13.46
N LEU A 101 3.45 -13.99 -13.30
CA LEU A 101 2.54 -13.98 -12.17
C LEU A 101 1.60 -15.21 -12.19
N ALA A 102 1.09 -15.59 -13.36
CA ALA A 102 0.23 -16.77 -13.51
C ALA A 102 0.99 -18.06 -13.15
N GLU A 103 2.23 -18.18 -13.61
CA GLU A 103 3.08 -19.32 -13.24
C GLU A 103 3.42 -19.30 -11.74
N ALA A 104 3.70 -18.14 -11.15
CA ALA A 104 3.91 -18.01 -9.72
C ALA A 104 2.65 -18.36 -8.91
N GLN A 105 1.45 -17.99 -9.40
CA GLN A 105 0.16 -18.36 -8.83
C GLN A 105 -0.02 -19.88 -8.85
N LYS A 106 0.24 -20.52 -10.00
CA LYS A 106 0.18 -21.98 -10.16
C LYS A 106 1.12 -22.69 -9.19
N GLN A 107 2.35 -22.21 -9.05
CA GLN A 107 3.34 -22.76 -8.10
C GLN A 107 2.98 -22.57 -6.63
N LEU A 108 2.16 -21.57 -6.27
CA LEU A 108 1.61 -21.39 -4.93
C LEU A 108 0.49 -22.41 -4.63
N GLY A 109 -0.15 -22.96 -5.65
CA GLY A 109 -1.25 -23.92 -5.51
C GLY A 109 -2.42 -23.33 -4.70
N GLU A 110 -2.98 -24.10 -3.79
CA GLU A 110 -4.11 -23.70 -2.95
C GLU A 110 -3.85 -22.49 -2.04
N ARG A 111 -2.62 -22.06 -1.92
CA ARG A 111 -2.27 -20.83 -1.16
C ARG A 111 -2.66 -19.56 -1.91
N ALA A 112 -2.72 -19.62 -3.25
CA ALA A 112 -3.25 -18.53 -4.06
C ALA A 112 -4.77 -18.42 -3.83
N GLY A 113 -5.25 -17.20 -3.56
CA GLY A 113 -6.64 -16.94 -3.20
C GLY A 113 -6.98 -17.18 -1.71
N ARG A 114 -6.27 -18.10 -1.04
CA ARG A 114 -6.45 -18.35 0.39
C ARG A 114 -5.51 -17.50 1.26
N ASP A 115 -4.20 -17.57 0.99
CA ASP A 115 -3.17 -16.92 1.80
C ASP A 115 -2.70 -15.59 1.19
N ILE A 116 -2.87 -15.42 -0.12
CA ILE A 116 -2.52 -14.20 -0.87
C ILE A 116 -3.52 -13.96 -1.99
N THR A 117 -3.99 -12.74 -2.11
CA THR A 117 -4.90 -12.28 -3.19
C THR A 117 -4.11 -11.50 -4.23
N PHE A 118 -4.35 -11.78 -5.51
CA PHE A 118 -3.73 -11.07 -6.62
C PHE A 118 -4.68 -10.00 -7.14
N LEU A 119 -4.17 -8.80 -7.38
CA LEU A 119 -4.92 -7.64 -7.84
C LEU A 119 -4.17 -6.98 -9.01
N SER A 120 -4.71 -7.11 -10.21
CA SER A 120 -4.22 -6.42 -11.41
C SER A 120 -5.14 -5.27 -11.74
N ILE A 121 -4.65 -4.03 -11.65
CA ILE A 121 -5.44 -2.82 -11.82
C ILE A 121 -5.07 -2.20 -13.16
N THR A 122 -6.07 -1.94 -14.00
CA THR A 122 -5.80 -1.35 -15.31
C THR A 122 -5.37 0.11 -15.21
N LEU A 123 -4.47 0.52 -16.11
CA LEU A 123 -4.13 1.93 -16.37
C LEU A 123 -4.91 2.52 -17.54
N ASP A 124 -5.74 1.71 -18.19
CA ASP A 124 -6.55 2.10 -19.35
C ASP A 124 -8.04 1.74 -19.16
N PRO A 125 -8.71 2.33 -18.16
CA PRO A 125 -10.10 1.97 -17.84
C PRO A 125 -11.09 2.33 -18.94
N ASP A 126 -10.73 3.22 -19.86
CA ASP A 126 -11.55 3.61 -21.00
C ASP A 126 -11.68 2.44 -21.99
N HIS A 127 -10.62 1.64 -22.18
CA HIS A 127 -10.60 0.44 -23.00
C HIS A 127 -10.89 -0.83 -22.19
N ASP A 128 -10.27 -0.99 -21.04
CA ASP A 128 -10.28 -2.20 -20.23
C ASP A 128 -11.58 -2.31 -19.40
N THR A 129 -12.69 -2.54 -20.08
CA THR A 129 -13.97 -2.85 -19.44
C THR A 129 -13.92 -4.17 -18.67
N PRO A 130 -14.85 -4.45 -17.76
CA PRO A 130 -14.91 -5.77 -17.08
C PRO A 130 -14.89 -6.95 -18.04
N ARG A 131 -15.58 -6.85 -19.19
CA ARG A 131 -15.61 -7.89 -20.23
C ARG A 131 -14.21 -8.11 -20.84
N VAL A 132 -13.53 -7.03 -21.22
CA VAL A 132 -12.17 -7.10 -21.79
C VAL A 132 -11.20 -7.71 -20.79
N LEU A 133 -11.26 -7.30 -19.52
CA LEU A 133 -10.45 -7.87 -18.45
C LEU A 133 -10.76 -9.35 -18.18
N GLN A 134 -12.03 -9.76 -18.33
CA GLN A 134 -12.42 -11.16 -18.18
C GLN A 134 -11.83 -12.03 -19.29
N GLU A 135 -11.89 -11.55 -20.54
CA GLU A 135 -11.30 -12.22 -21.70
C GLU A 135 -9.77 -12.33 -21.53
N TYR A 136 -9.13 -11.27 -21.07
CA TYR A 136 -7.70 -11.26 -20.76
C TYR A 136 -7.35 -12.27 -19.65
N ALA A 137 -8.06 -12.26 -18.54
CA ALA A 137 -7.86 -13.22 -17.45
C ALA A 137 -7.98 -14.67 -17.92
N LYS A 138 -8.98 -14.96 -18.75
CA LYS A 138 -9.20 -16.27 -19.37
C LYS A 138 -8.04 -16.66 -20.28
N ALA A 139 -7.58 -15.75 -21.14
CA ALA A 139 -6.47 -15.99 -22.07
C ALA A 139 -5.16 -16.38 -21.35
N TYR A 140 -4.91 -15.82 -20.17
CA TYR A 140 -3.73 -16.16 -19.36
C TYR A 140 -3.96 -17.31 -18.36
N GLY A 141 -5.10 -17.96 -18.40
CA GLY A 141 -5.40 -19.12 -17.53
C GLY A 141 -5.34 -18.78 -16.04
N VAL A 142 -5.78 -17.57 -15.68
CA VAL A 142 -5.71 -17.06 -14.31
C VAL A 142 -6.62 -17.85 -13.38
N GLY A 143 -6.08 -18.31 -12.26
CA GLY A 143 -6.79 -19.11 -11.28
C GLY A 143 -7.57 -18.29 -10.23
N PRO A 144 -8.30 -18.95 -9.33
CA PRO A 144 -9.05 -18.30 -8.26
C PRO A 144 -8.18 -17.40 -7.38
N GLY A 145 -8.79 -16.33 -6.83
CA GLY A 145 -8.08 -15.37 -5.96
C GLY A 145 -7.26 -14.34 -6.69
N TRP A 146 -7.42 -14.22 -8.01
CA TRP A 146 -6.84 -13.14 -8.81
C TRP A 146 -7.94 -12.32 -9.45
N TYR A 147 -7.98 -11.02 -9.15
CA TYR A 147 -8.95 -10.08 -9.67
C TYR A 147 -8.29 -9.07 -10.59
N PHE A 148 -8.82 -8.92 -11.79
CA PHE A 148 -8.53 -7.80 -12.66
C PHE A 148 -9.57 -6.71 -12.39
N LEU A 149 -9.10 -5.47 -12.30
CA LEU A 149 -9.87 -4.35 -11.73
C LEU A 149 -9.81 -3.15 -12.67
N THR A 150 -10.97 -2.55 -12.89
CA THR A 150 -11.14 -1.28 -13.59
C THR A 150 -11.91 -0.31 -12.72
N GLY A 151 -12.02 0.96 -13.12
CA GLY A 151 -12.73 1.97 -12.34
C GLY A 151 -12.54 3.37 -12.86
N ASN A 152 -12.76 4.38 -12.01
CA ASN A 152 -12.52 5.77 -12.38
C ASN A 152 -11.01 6.01 -12.58
N LYS A 153 -10.66 6.68 -13.66
CA LYS A 153 -9.26 6.92 -14.07
C LYS A 153 -8.47 7.72 -13.04
N ASP A 154 -9.06 8.77 -12.49
CA ASP A 154 -8.39 9.62 -11.51
C ASP A 154 -8.19 8.87 -10.17
N ASP A 155 -9.14 8.01 -9.81
CA ASP A 155 -9.03 7.14 -8.63
C ASP A 155 -7.91 6.12 -8.80
N ILE A 156 -7.80 5.50 -9.97
CA ILE A 156 -6.73 4.56 -10.30
C ILE A 156 -5.38 5.26 -10.27
N GLU A 157 -5.26 6.45 -10.85
CA GLU A 157 -4.04 7.23 -10.86
C GLU A 157 -3.60 7.62 -9.44
N ARG A 158 -4.53 8.09 -8.61
CA ARG A 158 -4.26 8.39 -7.20
C ARG A 158 -3.81 7.14 -6.43
N LEU A 159 -4.45 6.00 -6.70
CA LEU A 159 -4.10 4.72 -6.07
C LEU A 159 -2.71 4.25 -6.49
N ARG A 160 -2.36 4.34 -7.78
CA ARG A 160 -1.04 4.02 -8.32
C ARG A 160 0.07 4.80 -7.62
N ARG A 161 -0.09 6.12 -7.54
CA ARG A 161 0.86 7.01 -6.85
C ARG A 161 0.95 6.70 -5.36
N LYS A 162 -0.16 6.42 -4.71
CA LYS A 162 -0.19 6.08 -3.29
C LYS A 162 0.52 4.77 -2.97
N LEU A 163 0.49 3.81 -3.89
CA LEU A 163 1.21 2.54 -3.78
C LEU A 163 2.70 2.65 -4.18
N GLY A 164 3.17 3.84 -4.56
CA GLY A 164 4.56 4.08 -4.93
C GLY A 164 4.94 3.54 -6.31
N VAL A 165 3.95 3.29 -7.17
CA VAL A 165 4.18 2.82 -8.55
C VAL A 165 4.14 4.04 -9.49
N TYR A 166 5.15 4.89 -9.40
CA TYR A 166 5.31 6.09 -10.24
C TYR A 166 6.79 6.44 -10.40
N ASP A 167 7.10 7.22 -11.43
CA ASP A 167 8.42 7.82 -11.62
C ASP A 167 8.42 9.27 -11.15
N LEU A 168 9.57 9.75 -10.68
CA LEU A 168 9.75 11.16 -10.27
C LEU A 168 9.85 12.10 -11.46
N ASP A 169 10.30 11.58 -12.62
CA ASP A 169 10.29 12.31 -13.89
C ASP A 169 8.88 12.24 -14.50
N PRO A 170 8.17 13.38 -14.66
CA PRO A 170 6.81 13.38 -15.20
C PRO A 170 6.71 12.85 -16.62
N ILE A 171 7.76 12.94 -17.41
CA ILE A 171 7.80 12.43 -18.80
C ILE A 171 7.85 10.91 -18.77
N VAL A 172 8.71 10.34 -17.92
CA VAL A 172 8.80 8.90 -17.71
C VAL A 172 7.52 8.37 -17.07
N ASP A 173 6.96 9.09 -16.08
CA ASP A 173 5.72 8.71 -15.39
C ASP A 173 4.50 8.72 -16.32
N ALA A 174 4.50 9.58 -17.36
CA ALA A 174 3.42 9.61 -18.35
C ALA A 174 3.46 8.42 -19.32
N ASP A 175 4.62 7.76 -19.47
CA ASP A 175 4.74 6.56 -20.29
C ASP A 175 4.23 5.34 -19.53
N ARG A 176 3.01 4.92 -19.84
CA ARG A 176 2.34 3.76 -19.19
C ARG A 176 3.16 2.46 -19.29
N ASN A 177 4.03 2.31 -20.29
CA ASN A 177 4.86 1.13 -20.45
C ASN A 177 5.97 1.02 -19.39
N GLN A 178 6.36 2.13 -18.78
CA GLN A 178 7.38 2.16 -17.73
C GLN A 178 6.87 1.62 -16.38
N HIS A 179 5.56 1.63 -16.14
CA HIS A 179 4.96 1.14 -14.89
C HIS A 179 4.62 -0.34 -14.92
N ALA A 180 4.59 -0.93 -16.09
CA ALA A 180 4.34 -2.34 -16.25
C ALA A 180 5.55 -3.15 -15.76
N GLY A 181 5.34 -4.01 -14.80
CA GLY A 181 6.39 -4.88 -14.29
C GLY A 181 6.73 -4.67 -12.82
N ILE A 182 6.15 -3.68 -12.15
CA ILE A 182 6.26 -3.56 -10.68
C ILE A 182 5.10 -4.33 -10.03
N VAL A 183 5.43 -5.19 -9.07
CA VAL A 183 4.47 -5.88 -8.22
C VAL A 183 4.66 -5.44 -6.78
N VAL A 184 3.65 -4.85 -6.19
CA VAL A 184 3.62 -4.46 -4.78
C VAL A 184 3.07 -5.63 -3.96
N LEU A 185 3.89 -6.17 -3.08
CA LEU A 185 3.51 -7.21 -2.14
C LEU A 185 3.21 -6.56 -0.78
N GLY A 186 1.97 -6.74 -0.31
CA GLY A 186 1.48 -6.18 0.94
C GLY A 186 1.02 -7.27 1.91
N ASN A 187 1.47 -7.20 3.17
CA ASN A 187 0.85 -7.91 4.28
C ASN A 187 0.22 -6.84 5.16
N GLU A 188 -1.06 -6.56 4.90
CA GLU A 188 -1.77 -5.45 5.54
C GLU A 188 -1.85 -5.65 7.07
N PRO A 189 -2.22 -6.82 7.62
CA PRO A 189 -2.26 -7.03 9.06
C PRO A 189 -0.95 -6.72 9.78
N ARG A 190 0.19 -6.86 9.06
CA ARG A 190 1.52 -6.59 9.62
C ARG A 190 2.10 -5.25 9.23
N GLY A 191 1.40 -4.47 8.40
CA GLY A 191 1.89 -3.19 7.88
C GLY A 191 3.17 -3.32 7.06
N ARG A 192 3.39 -4.45 6.37
CA ARG A 192 4.62 -4.73 5.63
C ARG A 192 4.36 -4.68 4.14
N TRP A 193 5.06 -3.78 3.47
CA TRP A 193 4.94 -3.55 2.03
C TRP A 193 6.31 -3.58 1.38
N LYS A 194 6.40 -4.12 0.18
CA LYS A 194 7.62 -4.10 -0.65
C LYS A 194 7.25 -4.18 -2.12
N ALA A 195 8.10 -3.63 -2.96
CA ALA A 195 8.01 -3.77 -4.41
C ALA A 195 9.00 -4.84 -4.90
N ILE A 196 8.60 -5.56 -5.94
CA ILE A 196 9.45 -6.52 -6.67
C ILE A 196 9.22 -6.32 -8.17
N SER A 197 10.12 -6.82 -9.00
CA SER A 197 9.89 -6.87 -10.44
C SER A 197 9.02 -8.07 -10.82
N GLY A 198 7.90 -7.81 -11.51
CA GLY A 198 7.06 -8.83 -12.14
C GLY A 198 7.71 -9.49 -13.36
N LEU A 199 8.80 -8.93 -13.85
CA LEU A 199 9.62 -9.52 -14.91
C LEU A 199 10.66 -10.51 -14.36
N SER A 200 10.74 -10.68 -13.04
CA SER A 200 11.58 -11.70 -12.41
C SER A 200 11.06 -13.10 -12.74
N LYS A 201 11.96 -14.10 -12.70
CA LYS A 201 11.58 -15.51 -12.88
C LYS A 201 10.44 -15.89 -11.92
N PRO A 202 9.44 -16.67 -12.33
CA PRO A 202 8.27 -17.03 -11.51
C PRO A 202 8.62 -17.60 -10.13
N VAL A 203 9.65 -18.42 -10.04
CA VAL A 203 10.14 -18.96 -8.76
C VAL A 203 10.57 -17.89 -7.78
N ARG A 204 11.20 -16.80 -8.26
CA ARG A 204 11.61 -15.67 -7.39
C ARG A 204 10.40 -14.86 -6.93
N ILE A 205 9.42 -14.66 -7.81
CA ILE A 205 8.14 -14.02 -7.49
C ILE A 205 7.42 -14.84 -6.42
N ARG A 206 7.27 -16.14 -6.61
CA ARG A 206 6.67 -17.07 -5.64
C ARG A 206 7.39 -16.99 -4.28
N GLN A 207 8.72 -17.10 -4.26
CA GLN A 207 9.50 -17.01 -3.02
C GLN A 207 9.30 -15.66 -2.29
N ALA A 208 9.21 -14.55 -3.04
CA ALA A 208 8.92 -13.25 -2.48
C ALA A 208 7.52 -13.19 -1.85
N MET A 209 6.52 -13.79 -2.51
CA MET A 209 5.16 -13.90 -2.00
C MET A 209 5.11 -14.75 -0.73
N GLU A 210 5.76 -15.91 -0.70
CA GLU A 210 5.85 -16.78 0.48
C GLU A 210 6.47 -16.06 1.69
N ARG A 211 7.55 -15.31 1.48
CA ARG A 211 8.15 -14.49 2.54
C ARG A 211 7.23 -13.37 3.02
N THR A 212 6.30 -12.92 2.19
CA THR A 212 5.30 -11.91 2.57
C THR A 212 4.19 -12.53 3.41
N ILE A 213 3.78 -13.75 3.09
CA ILE A 213 2.76 -14.52 3.81
C ILE A 213 3.30 -14.95 5.19
N LEU A 214 4.50 -15.53 5.23
CA LEU A 214 5.06 -16.13 6.45
C LEU A 214 5.60 -15.06 7.42
N PRO A 215 5.50 -15.29 8.74
CA PRO A 215 6.20 -14.47 9.72
C PRO A 215 7.72 -14.66 9.59
N PRO A 216 8.54 -13.63 9.94
CA PRO A 216 10.00 -13.71 9.87
C PRO A 216 10.60 -14.91 10.62
N THR A 217 9.97 -15.32 11.72
CA THR A 217 10.39 -16.46 12.55
C THR A 217 10.21 -17.82 11.88
N LYS A 218 9.41 -17.90 10.83
CA LYS A 218 9.13 -19.12 10.06
C LYS A 218 9.84 -19.16 8.70
N TRP A 219 10.74 -18.21 8.44
CA TRP A 219 11.54 -18.31 7.22
C TRP A 219 12.53 -19.46 7.35
N PRO A 220 12.62 -20.34 6.36
CA PRO A 220 13.61 -21.39 6.36
C PRO A 220 15.00 -20.73 6.44
N ARG A 221 15.73 -21.00 7.52
CA ARG A 221 17.13 -20.56 7.63
C ARG A 221 17.92 -21.35 6.61
N GLY A 222 18.61 -20.66 5.71
CA GLY A 222 19.43 -21.32 4.71
C GLY A 222 18.64 -21.92 3.55
N ALA A 223 17.44 -21.42 3.24
CA ALA A 223 16.87 -21.62 1.92
C ALA A 223 17.91 -21.06 0.93
N ALA A 224 18.81 -21.93 0.50
CA ALA A 224 19.74 -21.67 -0.57
C ALA A 224 18.93 -21.05 -1.69
N VAL A 225 19.47 -19.99 -2.29
CA VAL A 225 19.06 -19.57 -3.63
C VAL A 225 19.17 -20.84 -4.44
N VAL A 226 18.02 -21.46 -4.74
CA VAL A 226 18.00 -22.67 -5.55
C VAL A 226 18.69 -22.27 -6.84
N ASN A 227 19.88 -22.83 -7.04
CA ASN A 227 20.65 -22.62 -8.24
C ASN A 227 19.74 -22.95 -9.41
N GLU A 228 19.66 -22.04 -10.31
CA GLU A 228 18.80 -21.94 -11.46
C GLU A 228 18.66 -23.27 -12.20
N VAL A 229 17.46 -23.85 -12.14
CA VAL A 229 17.01 -24.68 -13.24
C VAL A 229 16.90 -23.73 -14.43
N PRO A 230 17.56 -23.98 -15.57
CA PRO A 230 17.42 -23.13 -16.74
C PRO A 230 15.93 -23.07 -17.10
N TYR A 231 15.36 -21.88 -16.94
CA TYR A 231 13.99 -21.60 -17.33
C TYR A 231 14.00 -21.26 -18.81
N GLU A 232 13.59 -22.19 -19.65
CA GLU A 232 13.31 -21.90 -21.05
C GLU A 232 11.88 -21.39 -21.18
N VAL A 233 11.71 -20.18 -21.68
CA VAL A 233 10.40 -19.53 -21.88
C VAL A 233 9.51 -20.36 -22.83
N ARG A 234 10.12 -21.25 -23.63
CA ARG A 234 9.42 -22.11 -24.61
C ARG A 234 8.53 -23.17 -23.99
N ASP A 235 8.80 -23.56 -22.74
CA ASP A 235 8.09 -24.67 -22.10
C ASP A 235 6.84 -24.23 -21.32
N VAL A 236 6.53 -22.93 -21.25
CA VAL A 236 5.57 -22.42 -20.28
C VAL A 236 4.26 -21.92 -20.88
N VAL A 237 4.27 -21.41 -22.08
CA VAL A 237 3.03 -20.92 -22.72
C VAL A 237 3.18 -20.97 -24.23
N GLU A 238 2.26 -21.62 -24.92
CA GLU A 238 1.99 -21.26 -26.31
C GLU A 238 1.68 -19.76 -26.35
N PRO A 239 2.18 -19.01 -27.35
CA PRO A 239 1.92 -17.60 -27.44
C PRO A 239 0.41 -17.39 -27.39
N VAL A 240 -0.04 -16.63 -26.38
CA VAL A 240 -1.45 -16.25 -26.27
C VAL A 240 -1.80 -15.50 -27.54
N ASP A 241 -2.77 -15.97 -28.28
CA ASP A 241 -3.30 -15.30 -29.45
C ASP A 241 -4.04 -14.02 -29.01
N LEU A 242 -3.27 -12.92 -29.00
CA LEU A 242 -3.78 -11.60 -28.65
C LEU A 242 -4.69 -11.03 -29.74
N SER A 243 -4.80 -11.67 -30.92
CA SER A 243 -5.73 -11.25 -31.97
C SER A 243 -7.22 -11.47 -31.61
N ALA A 244 -7.48 -12.31 -30.59
CA ALA A 244 -8.80 -12.52 -30.03
C ALA A 244 -9.26 -11.36 -29.10
N LEU A 245 -8.38 -10.42 -28.75
CA LEU A 245 -8.77 -9.23 -27.99
C LEU A 245 -9.48 -8.25 -28.93
N PRO A 246 -10.50 -7.49 -28.45
CA PRO A 246 -11.17 -6.52 -29.27
C PRO A 246 -10.20 -5.49 -29.85
N PRO A 247 -10.40 -5.05 -31.13
CA PRO A 247 -9.52 -4.09 -31.78
C PRO A 247 -9.48 -2.76 -30.99
N ARG A 248 -8.39 -2.04 -31.19
CA ARG A 248 -8.31 -0.64 -30.73
C ARG A 248 -9.22 0.20 -31.64
N ASP A 249 -10.23 0.83 -31.06
CA ASP A 249 -10.96 1.94 -31.70
C ASP A 249 -10.15 3.23 -31.58
#